data_76aff70c443aa988ed665c1fa333eef1
#
_entry.id   76aff70c443aa988ed665c1fa333eef1
#
_cell.length_a   1.000
_cell.length_b   1.000
_cell.length_c   1.000
_cell.angle_alpha   90.00
_cell.angle_beta   90.00
_cell.angle_gamma   90.00
#
_symmetry.space_group_name_H-M   'P 1'
#
loop_
_entity.id
_entity.type
_entity.pdbx_description
1 polymer ?
#
loop_
_entity_poly.entity_id
_entity_poly.type
_entity_poly.pdbx_seq_one_letter_code
_entity_poly.pdbx_strand_id
1 'polypeptide(L)'
;MEGALCDFDGNYTEEEGKDLEEKLETVKAALAAIGNAEKAAEEIGKLPSADDAKLSDKSALDRVKEIVARLTENEKAMLGKDALGKVDALAEKIKKLAEEAGSPKTGDTSNLALWIALLFISGGIVTGTTVVSKKKKRSVK
;
A
#
# COMPACT_ATOMS: atom_id res chain seq x y z
N MET A 1 -38.20 -1.73 16.23
CA MET A 1 -37.68 -3.05 15.85
C MET A 1 -38.07 -4.19 16.82
N GLU A 2 -38.76 -3.91 17.91
CA GLU A 2 -39.16 -4.92 18.90
C GLU A 2 -40.42 -5.69 18.53
N GLY A 3 -41.19 -5.25 17.52
CA GLY A 3 -42.46 -5.90 17.17
C GLY A 3 -42.35 -7.14 16.27
N ALA A 4 -41.22 -7.35 15.61
CA ALA A 4 -41.08 -8.45 14.66
C ALA A 4 -40.58 -9.77 15.28
N LEU A 5 -40.18 -9.74 16.55
CA LEU A 5 -39.69 -10.93 17.27
C LEU A 5 -40.75 -11.71 18.04
N CYS A 6 -41.99 -11.19 18.11
CA CYS A 6 -43.05 -11.78 18.93
C CYS A 6 -43.95 -12.79 18.20
N ASP A 7 -43.91 -12.85 16.87
CA ASP A 7 -44.74 -13.74 16.06
C ASP A 7 -43.94 -14.87 15.40
N PHE A 8 -42.89 -15.35 16.06
CA PHE A 8 -42.11 -16.45 15.56
C PHE A 8 -42.77 -17.79 15.84
N ASP A 9 -43.70 -18.19 14.99
CA ASP A 9 -44.33 -19.52 14.99
C ASP A 9 -43.42 -20.61 14.34
N GLY A 10 -42.18 -20.33 14.08
CA GLY A 10 -41.21 -21.30 13.52
C GLY A 10 -41.44 -21.66 12.05
N ASN A 11 -42.39 -21.04 11.38
CA ASN A 11 -42.69 -21.28 9.97
C ASN A 11 -42.25 -20.10 9.10
N TYR A 12 -40.95 -19.97 8.90
CA TYR A 12 -40.48 -19.13 7.80
C TYR A 12 -40.75 -19.82 6.47
N THR A 13 -41.24 -19.07 5.51
CA THR A 13 -41.22 -19.53 4.14
C THR A 13 -39.80 -19.60 3.64
N GLU A 14 -39.53 -20.45 2.65
CA GLU A 14 -38.18 -20.59 2.06
C GLU A 14 -37.64 -19.24 1.53
N GLU A 15 -38.53 -18.36 1.08
CA GLU A 15 -38.23 -17.03 0.58
C GLU A 15 -37.80 -16.06 1.71
N GLU A 16 -38.53 -16.09 2.83
CA GLU A 16 -38.19 -15.31 4.03
C GLU A 16 -36.86 -15.77 4.65
N GLY A 17 -36.59 -17.08 4.63
CA GLY A 17 -35.31 -17.62 5.05
C GLY A 17 -34.15 -17.10 4.23
N LYS A 18 -34.30 -17.04 2.90
CA LYS A 18 -33.27 -16.47 2.00
C LYS A 18 -33.05 -14.98 2.22
N ASP A 19 -34.10 -14.21 2.40
CA ASP A 19 -34.03 -12.77 2.69
C ASP A 19 -33.29 -12.50 4.02
N LEU A 20 -33.52 -13.33 5.04
CA LEU A 20 -32.82 -13.23 6.31
C LEU A 20 -31.34 -13.60 6.20
N GLU A 21 -31.00 -14.63 5.42
CA GLU A 21 -29.62 -15.01 5.15
C GLU A 21 -28.85 -13.89 4.42
N GLU A 22 -29.45 -13.27 3.40
CA GLU A 22 -28.85 -12.16 2.68
C GLU A 22 -28.62 -10.95 3.59
N LYS A 23 -29.61 -10.61 4.42
CA LYS A 23 -29.47 -9.54 5.42
C LYS A 23 -28.40 -9.85 6.45
N LEU A 24 -28.30 -11.10 6.90
CA LEU A 24 -27.28 -11.53 7.85
C LEU A 24 -25.87 -11.42 7.24
N GLU A 25 -25.70 -11.83 6.00
CA GLU A 25 -24.39 -11.67 5.30
C GLU A 25 -24.04 -10.19 5.12
N THR A 26 -25.03 -9.35 4.80
CA THR A 26 -24.81 -7.90 4.69
C THR A 26 -24.34 -7.30 6.03
N VAL A 27 -24.96 -7.70 7.14
CA VAL A 27 -24.58 -7.24 8.49
C VAL A 27 -23.17 -7.74 8.86
N LYS A 28 -22.85 -9.01 8.56
CA LYS A 28 -21.51 -9.56 8.80
C LYS A 28 -20.45 -8.82 8.01
N ALA A 29 -20.72 -8.52 6.73
CA ALA A 29 -19.80 -7.75 5.89
C ALA A 29 -19.58 -6.33 6.43
N ALA A 30 -20.65 -5.66 6.88
CA ALA A 30 -20.57 -4.34 7.49
C ALA A 30 -19.75 -4.36 8.80
N LEU A 31 -19.95 -5.38 9.65
CA LEU A 31 -19.17 -5.53 10.87
C LEU A 31 -17.67 -5.76 10.59
N ALA A 32 -17.35 -6.58 9.59
CA ALA A 32 -15.98 -6.81 9.17
C ALA A 32 -15.32 -5.53 8.65
N ALA A 33 -16.06 -4.73 7.86
CA ALA A 33 -15.58 -3.44 7.35
C ALA A 33 -15.27 -2.46 8.49
N ILE A 34 -16.13 -2.38 9.51
CA ILE A 34 -15.88 -1.55 10.70
C ILE A 34 -14.59 -2.03 11.40
N GLY A 35 -14.44 -3.32 11.64
CA GLY A 35 -13.26 -3.89 12.30
C GLY A 35 -11.96 -3.65 11.53
N ASN A 36 -12.00 -3.65 10.20
CA ASN A 36 -10.85 -3.34 9.36
C ASN A 36 -10.49 -1.85 9.43
N ALA A 37 -11.49 -0.97 9.38
CA ALA A 37 -11.29 0.47 9.51
C ALA A 37 -10.74 0.84 10.89
N GLU A 38 -11.26 0.25 11.97
CA GLU A 38 -10.76 0.47 13.34
C GLU A 38 -9.29 0.06 13.49
N LYS A 39 -8.91 -1.11 12.99
CA LYS A 39 -7.50 -1.56 13.01
C LYS A 39 -6.60 -0.62 12.24
N ALA A 40 -7.04 -0.16 11.07
CA ALA A 40 -6.29 0.81 10.28
C ALA A 40 -6.16 2.15 11.01
N ALA A 41 -7.22 2.65 11.64
CA ALA A 41 -7.20 3.87 12.45
C ALA A 41 -6.25 3.76 13.64
N GLU A 42 -6.21 2.62 14.31
CA GLU A 42 -5.27 2.35 15.41
C GLU A 42 -3.82 2.40 14.94
N GLU A 43 -3.49 1.74 13.83
CA GLU A 43 -2.14 1.74 13.26
C GLU A 43 -1.73 3.14 12.76
N ILE A 44 -2.64 3.90 12.16
CA ILE A 44 -2.41 5.31 11.81
C ILE A 44 -2.19 6.16 13.06
N GLY A 45 -2.91 5.87 14.16
CA GLY A 45 -2.76 6.55 15.45
C GLY A 45 -1.37 6.39 16.05
N LYS A 46 -0.72 5.25 15.83
CA LYS A 46 0.64 4.96 16.31
C LYS A 46 1.74 5.69 15.53
N LEU A 47 1.43 6.21 14.35
CA LEU A 47 2.38 6.98 13.55
C LEU A 47 2.66 8.34 14.21
N PRO A 48 3.92 8.81 14.19
CA PRO A 48 4.27 10.14 14.65
C PRO A 48 3.59 11.24 13.78
N SER A 49 3.60 12.47 14.28
CA SER A 49 3.21 13.61 13.48
C SER A 49 4.21 13.84 12.34
N ALA A 50 3.82 14.53 11.29
CA ALA A 50 4.72 14.87 10.19
C ALA A 50 5.92 15.73 10.66
N ASP A 51 5.73 16.51 11.73
CA ASP A 51 6.79 17.38 12.27
C ASP A 51 7.85 16.58 13.05
N ASP A 52 7.44 15.49 13.70
CA ASP A 52 8.32 14.62 14.49
C ASP A 52 8.88 13.44 13.67
N ALA A 53 8.56 13.37 12.38
CA ALA A 53 8.91 12.28 11.49
C ALA A 53 10.41 12.08 11.36
N LYS A 54 10.84 10.83 11.42
CA LYS A 54 12.23 10.38 11.22
C LYS A 54 12.30 9.37 10.08
N LEU A 55 13.48 9.21 9.49
CA LEU A 55 13.70 8.18 8.45
C LEU A 55 13.44 6.76 8.97
N SER A 56 13.62 6.51 10.29
CA SER A 56 13.30 5.23 10.92
C SER A 56 11.82 4.87 10.84
N ASP A 57 10.94 5.86 10.74
CA ASP A 57 9.49 5.68 10.73
C ASP A 57 8.96 5.20 9.37
N LYS A 58 9.83 5.16 8.35
CA LYS A 58 9.49 4.68 7.01
C LYS A 58 8.88 3.29 7.04
N SER A 59 9.44 2.36 7.82
CA SER A 59 8.93 0.99 7.90
C SER A 59 7.52 0.91 8.51
N ALA A 60 7.23 1.75 9.51
CA ALA A 60 5.91 1.85 10.11
C ALA A 60 4.91 2.45 9.12
N LEU A 61 5.32 3.50 8.41
CA LEU A 61 4.51 4.13 7.37
C LEU A 61 4.20 3.16 6.22
N ASP A 62 5.17 2.39 5.75
CA ASP A 62 4.98 1.44 4.66
C ASP A 62 3.97 0.35 5.04
N ARG A 63 4.00 -0.14 6.29
CA ARG A 63 3.00 -1.07 6.83
C ARG A 63 1.59 -0.47 6.84
N VAL A 64 1.46 0.76 7.32
CA VAL A 64 0.17 1.45 7.36
C VAL A 64 -0.36 1.69 5.95
N LYS A 65 0.49 2.09 5.00
CA LYS A 65 0.11 2.24 3.59
C LYS A 65 -0.39 0.92 3.00
N GLU A 66 0.24 -0.19 3.32
CA GLU A 66 -0.19 -1.52 2.87
C GLU A 66 -1.56 -1.89 3.45
N ILE A 67 -1.79 -1.60 4.75
CA ILE A 67 -3.09 -1.82 5.39
C ILE A 67 -4.16 -0.97 4.70
N VAL A 68 -3.92 0.33 4.52
CA VAL A 68 -4.85 1.26 3.86
C VAL A 68 -5.11 0.86 2.39
N ALA A 69 -4.11 0.36 1.68
CA ALA A 69 -4.27 -0.10 0.30
C ALA A 69 -5.20 -1.32 0.15
N ARG A 70 -5.29 -2.14 1.19
CA ARG A 70 -6.19 -3.32 1.23
C ARG A 70 -7.63 -2.97 1.60
N LEU A 71 -7.87 -1.78 2.12
CA LEU A 71 -9.21 -1.32 2.48
C LEU A 71 -10.03 -0.99 1.24
N THR A 72 -11.31 -1.34 1.31
CA THR A 72 -12.32 -0.91 0.33
C THR A 72 -12.57 0.60 0.42
N GLU A 73 -13.16 1.19 -0.59
CA GLU A 73 -13.49 2.62 -0.56
C GLU A 73 -14.43 3.00 0.60
N ASN A 74 -15.36 2.12 0.97
CA ASN A 74 -16.25 2.32 2.12
C ASN A 74 -15.46 2.31 3.45
N GLU A 75 -14.51 1.39 3.62
CA GLU A 75 -13.64 1.32 4.79
C GLU A 75 -12.72 2.54 4.89
N LYS A 76 -12.18 3.02 3.78
CA LYS A 76 -11.40 4.27 3.71
C LYS A 76 -12.25 5.49 4.08
N ALA A 77 -13.51 5.52 3.64
CA ALA A 77 -14.41 6.59 4.02
C ALA A 77 -14.71 6.62 5.53
N MET A 78 -14.73 5.45 6.19
CA MET A 78 -14.88 5.35 7.65
C MET A 78 -13.66 5.88 8.43
N LEU A 79 -12.45 5.77 7.86
CA LEU A 79 -11.23 6.33 8.47
C LEU A 79 -11.24 7.87 8.56
N GLY A 80 -12.00 8.53 7.69
CA GLY A 80 -12.03 9.98 7.58
C GLY A 80 -10.82 10.55 6.83
N LYS A 81 -11.00 11.77 6.34
CA LYS A 81 -9.98 12.48 5.56
C LYS A 81 -8.75 12.86 6.39
N ASP A 82 -8.94 13.12 7.68
CA ASP A 82 -7.85 13.54 8.57
C ASP A 82 -6.84 12.42 8.81
N ALA A 83 -7.32 11.18 8.99
CA ALA A 83 -6.45 10.02 9.17
C ALA A 83 -5.64 9.73 7.90
N LEU A 84 -6.28 9.75 6.74
CA LEU A 84 -5.59 9.55 5.45
C LEU A 84 -4.62 10.71 5.16
N GLY A 85 -5.03 11.95 5.44
CA GLY A 85 -4.17 13.12 5.30
C GLY A 85 -2.92 13.08 6.18
N LYS A 86 -3.01 12.50 7.38
CA LYS A 86 -1.85 12.26 8.25
C LYS A 86 -0.85 11.29 7.61
N VAL A 87 -1.33 10.21 7.01
CA VAL A 87 -0.47 9.24 6.29
C VAL A 87 0.25 9.88 5.12
N ASP A 88 -0.47 10.70 4.33
CA ASP A 88 0.09 11.40 3.17
C ASP A 88 1.12 12.46 3.59
N ALA A 89 0.80 13.28 4.59
CA ALA A 89 1.72 14.30 5.12
C ALA A 89 3.01 13.67 5.67
N LEU A 90 2.88 12.55 6.39
CA LEU A 90 4.03 11.82 6.90
C LEU A 90 4.87 11.21 5.75
N ALA A 91 4.22 10.71 4.71
CA ALA A 91 4.90 10.18 3.53
C ALA A 91 5.72 11.23 2.79
N GLU A 92 5.15 12.40 2.58
CA GLU A 92 5.83 13.55 1.98
C GLU A 92 7.04 14.00 2.82
N LYS A 93 6.88 14.05 4.14
CA LYS A 93 7.98 14.43 5.04
C LYS A 93 9.12 13.41 5.02
N ILE A 94 8.81 12.12 5.13
CA ILE A 94 9.83 11.05 5.09
C ILE A 94 10.54 11.04 3.72
N LYS A 95 9.82 11.28 2.63
CA LYS A 95 10.42 11.41 1.30
C LYS A 95 11.43 12.56 1.24
N LYS A 96 11.06 13.74 1.74
CA LYS A 96 11.98 14.89 1.82
C LYS A 96 13.20 14.59 2.67
N LEU A 97 13.02 13.98 3.84
CA LEU A 97 14.12 13.57 4.71
C LEU A 97 15.06 12.55 4.03
N ALA A 98 14.51 11.64 3.22
CA ALA A 98 15.29 10.67 2.46
C ALA A 98 16.09 11.34 1.33
N GLU A 99 15.51 12.31 0.65
CA GLU A 99 16.18 13.11 -0.38
C GLU A 99 17.31 13.97 0.24
N GLU A 100 17.07 14.59 1.39
CA GLU A 100 18.07 15.35 2.13
C GLU A 100 19.20 14.48 2.69
N ALA A 101 18.88 13.27 3.17
CA ALA A 101 19.87 12.32 3.68
C ALA A 101 20.66 11.64 2.55
N GLY A 102 20.04 11.46 1.38
CA GLY A 102 20.69 10.93 0.18
C GLY A 102 21.55 11.97 -0.57
N SER A 103 21.45 13.25 -0.20
CA SER A 103 22.32 14.31 -0.71
C SER A 103 23.49 14.50 0.26
N PRO A 104 24.69 13.98 -0.01
CA PRO A 104 25.84 14.25 0.84
C PRO A 104 26.12 15.75 0.83
N LYS A 105 26.05 16.37 2.01
CA LYS A 105 26.42 17.79 2.23
C LYS A 105 27.92 18.09 2.07
N THR A 106 28.67 17.13 1.61
CA THR A 106 30.10 17.28 1.28
C THR A 106 30.20 17.33 -0.24
N GLY A 107 30.75 18.39 -0.78
CA GLY A 107 30.89 18.78 -2.18
C GLY A 107 31.51 17.79 -3.16
N ASP A 108 31.21 16.50 -3.00
CA ASP A 108 31.73 15.40 -3.80
C ASP A 108 30.58 14.61 -4.44
N THR A 109 29.65 15.30 -5.06
CA THR A 109 28.53 14.70 -5.81
C THR A 109 28.94 14.07 -7.13
N SER A 110 30.20 14.20 -7.54
CA SER A 110 30.65 13.70 -8.84
C SER A 110 30.87 12.19 -8.87
N ASN A 111 31.15 11.55 -7.73
CA ASN A 111 31.54 10.14 -7.74
C ASN A 111 30.36 9.16 -7.74
N LEU A 112 29.24 9.46 -7.06
CA LEU A 112 28.11 8.54 -7.01
C LEU A 112 27.37 8.44 -8.35
N ALA A 113 27.17 9.57 -9.02
CA ALA A 113 26.58 9.61 -10.36
C ALA A 113 27.47 8.92 -11.39
N LEU A 114 28.79 9.06 -11.24
CA LEU A 114 29.81 8.37 -12.06
C LEU A 114 29.77 6.86 -11.84
N TRP A 115 29.66 6.39 -10.58
CA TRP A 115 29.55 4.96 -10.26
C TRP A 115 28.27 4.33 -10.80
N ILE A 116 27.15 5.04 -10.71
CA ILE A 116 25.86 4.59 -11.26
C ILE A 116 25.94 4.56 -12.79
N ALA A 117 26.52 5.58 -13.42
CA ALA A 117 26.73 5.61 -14.87
C ALA A 117 27.65 4.48 -15.34
N LEU A 118 28.71 4.17 -14.58
CA LEU A 118 29.63 3.08 -14.87
C LEU A 118 28.96 1.71 -14.79
N LEU A 119 28.04 1.54 -13.83
CA LEU A 119 27.24 0.31 -13.67
C LEU A 119 26.31 0.06 -14.85
N PHE A 120 25.71 1.14 -15.40
CA PHE A 120 24.88 1.04 -16.61
C PHE A 120 25.69 0.77 -17.88
N ILE A 121 26.91 1.31 -17.99
CA ILE A 121 27.77 1.10 -19.14
C ILE A 121 28.36 -0.33 -19.14
N SER A 122 28.74 -0.86 -17.97
CA SER A 122 29.25 -2.24 -17.87
C SER A 122 28.17 -3.30 -18.12
N GLY A 123 26.92 -3.05 -17.73
CA GLY A 123 25.79 -3.93 -18.03
C GLY A 123 25.37 -3.96 -19.50
N GLY A 124 25.58 -2.85 -20.23
CA GLY A 124 25.21 -2.74 -21.64
C GLY A 124 26.14 -3.46 -22.62
N ILE A 125 27.40 -3.64 -22.24
CA ILE A 125 28.41 -4.27 -23.11
C ILE A 125 28.24 -5.79 -23.16
N VAL A 126 27.73 -6.42 -22.10
CA VAL A 126 27.57 -7.88 -22.05
C VAL A 126 26.42 -8.35 -22.99
N THR A 127 25.41 -7.54 -23.22
CA THR A 127 24.33 -7.88 -24.14
C THR A 127 24.67 -7.63 -25.62
N GLY A 128 25.62 -6.73 -25.90
CA GLY A 128 26.02 -6.40 -27.28
C GLY A 128 26.96 -7.44 -27.92
N THR A 129 27.77 -8.13 -27.16
CA THR A 129 28.77 -9.06 -27.70
C THR A 129 28.23 -10.43 -28.06
N THR A 130 27.09 -10.84 -27.50
CA THR A 130 26.46 -12.14 -27.82
C THR A 130 25.68 -12.15 -29.11
N VAL A 131 25.29 -10.98 -29.66
CA VAL A 131 24.52 -10.88 -30.91
C VAL A 131 25.44 -10.88 -32.15
N VAL A 132 26.67 -10.41 -32.02
CA VAL A 132 27.58 -10.32 -33.17
C VAL A 132 28.22 -11.67 -33.51
N SER A 133 28.39 -12.57 -32.54
CA SER A 133 29.00 -13.89 -32.76
C SER A 133 28.16 -14.87 -33.58
N LYS A 134 26.80 -14.66 -33.65
CA LYS A 134 25.92 -15.60 -34.39
C LYS A 134 25.77 -15.31 -35.87
N LYS A 135 26.25 -14.17 -36.37
CA LYS A 135 26.08 -13.78 -37.78
C LYS A 135 27.24 -14.13 -38.70
N LYS A 136 28.36 -14.61 -38.13
CA LYS A 136 29.60 -14.90 -38.91
C LYS A 136 29.81 -16.38 -39.30
N LYS A 137 28.85 -17.26 -39.02
CA LYS A 137 28.95 -18.70 -39.36
C LYS A 137 28.02 -19.16 -40.48
N ARG A 138 27.53 -18.25 -41.32
CA ARG A 138 26.73 -18.64 -42.50
C ARG A 138 27.19 -17.98 -43.80
N SER A 139 28.47 -17.98 -44.05
CA SER A 139 28.94 -17.68 -45.41
C SER A 139 30.30 -18.33 -45.62
N VAL A 140 30.30 -19.65 -45.74
CA VAL A 140 31.32 -20.37 -46.50
C VAL A 140 30.62 -21.52 -47.20
N LYS A 141 30.31 -21.29 -48.42
CA LYS A 141 30.31 -22.26 -49.47
C LYS A 141 30.78 -21.59 -50.73
#